data_2f40564961f258b677c077cf02847559
#
_entry.id   2f40564961f258b677c077cf02847559
#
_cell.length_a   1.000
_cell.length_b   1.000
_cell.length_c   1.000
_cell.angle_alpha   90.00
_cell.angle_beta   90.00
_cell.angle_gamma   90.00
#
_symmetry.space_group_name_H-M   'P 1'
#
loop_
_entity.id
_entity.type
_entity.pdbx_description
1 polymer ?
#
loop_
_entity_poly.entity_id
_entity_poly.type
_entity_poly.pdbx_seq_one_letter_code
_entity_poly.pdbx_strand_id
1 'polypeptide(L)'
;MGFYAGDYILIVFAIIATFLRIWFLMLLSIGIALVLGVFAARVKSAGAIIIPITDILEAVPVISFFPIILVFFIERIGGFMGVELASDFLIITALLWNIILGVYEATTHIPEEYFQLSEAYDLGLISKIRNLYMPAAYPHIISNIMPSFSSGLFYITLSEVISIGSENYTVFGVGSLAVQFAATSSFFMIGVLIFFLMIAIALNYYFIINPLILRAHEFAFDTTSTEEGRKKRETNVFVSAIGSRITHVLSSRVGALYLTLNGSDRNSVEKPRRRIRISEKQLNLLAGVILLSLTGIAVVVAADTGFTVAFLEYLTNTGTLFQLAVATGFDLLRILIVFLFSFIAMVPIAMYFGRRGRSGRFGTGIFQIIYSIPAPILFPVIVEFLTPNLAVFIGSGLAYEFDVLLVTFLSAAAYIFFNVYGAAVSVPRELEVVTQTYGIKGWRKTKYLTFPGIIPGLITGSMAAFGSYWGGLMVGEYTRVGGRTYSVNNGLMLLIDKGIATGNLIFVDAIDLFMVFIIVLITYFVWMRLYRYSQKRFSA
;
A
#
# COMPACT_ATOMS: atom_id res chain seq x y z
N MET A 1 -32.52 -2.60 21.61
CA MET A 1 -31.88 -3.87 21.25
C MET A 1 -30.80 -4.15 22.28
N GLY A 2 -30.85 -5.29 22.98
CA GLY A 2 -29.80 -5.66 23.93
C GLY A 2 -28.55 -6.10 23.17
N PHE A 3 -27.43 -5.43 23.41
CA PHE A 3 -26.13 -5.85 22.90
C PHE A 3 -25.71 -7.10 23.68
N TYR A 4 -25.49 -8.20 22.98
CA TYR A 4 -25.04 -9.44 23.59
C TYR A 4 -23.51 -9.41 23.76
N ALA A 5 -22.98 -9.96 24.84
CA ALA A 5 -21.54 -10.11 25.07
C ALA A 5 -20.84 -10.82 23.88
N GLY A 6 -21.59 -11.63 23.11
CA GLY A 6 -21.14 -12.29 21.91
C GLY A 6 -20.67 -11.33 20.81
N ASP A 7 -21.30 -10.15 20.65
CA ASP A 7 -20.93 -9.21 19.58
C ASP A 7 -19.55 -8.59 19.81
N TYR A 8 -19.19 -8.30 21.05
CA TYR A 8 -17.85 -7.78 21.39
C TYR A 8 -16.76 -8.83 21.18
N ILE A 9 -17.04 -10.07 21.53
CA ILE A 9 -16.13 -11.20 21.31
C ILE A 9 -15.92 -11.39 19.80
N LEU A 10 -16.99 -11.32 19.01
CA LEU A 10 -16.93 -11.45 17.55
C LEU A 10 -16.07 -10.35 16.91
N ILE A 11 -16.18 -9.10 17.39
CA ILE A 11 -15.33 -7.97 16.95
C ILE A 11 -13.85 -8.29 17.21
N VAL A 12 -13.49 -8.78 18.40
CA VAL A 12 -12.10 -9.10 18.73
C VAL A 12 -11.57 -10.22 17.84
N PHE A 13 -12.35 -11.28 17.60
CA PHE A 13 -11.94 -12.36 16.69
C PHE A 13 -11.78 -11.88 15.24
N ALA A 14 -12.67 -11.02 14.75
CA ALA A 14 -12.57 -10.46 13.42
C ALA A 14 -11.31 -9.62 13.26
N ILE A 15 -10.97 -8.77 14.23
CA ILE A 15 -9.74 -7.99 14.23
C ILE A 15 -8.51 -8.90 14.21
N ILE A 16 -8.49 -9.94 15.05
CA ILE A 16 -7.37 -10.91 15.06
C ILE A 16 -7.26 -11.61 13.70
N ALA A 17 -8.36 -12.07 13.11
CA ALA A 17 -8.37 -12.74 11.81
C ALA A 17 -7.82 -11.82 10.71
N THR A 18 -8.31 -10.57 10.62
CA THR A 18 -7.84 -9.58 9.66
C THR A 18 -6.35 -9.26 9.85
N PHE A 19 -5.86 -9.09 11.10
CA PHE A 19 -4.43 -8.83 11.35
C PHE A 19 -3.53 -10.03 11.03
N LEU A 20 -3.94 -11.24 11.34
CA LEU A 20 -3.19 -12.45 10.99
C LEU A 20 -3.11 -12.61 9.47
N ARG A 21 -4.21 -12.38 8.75
CA ARG A 21 -4.25 -12.44 7.28
C ARG A 21 -3.31 -11.40 6.68
N ILE A 22 -3.40 -10.12 7.08
CA ILE A 22 -2.56 -9.06 6.51
C ILE A 22 -1.07 -9.29 6.77
N TRP A 23 -0.68 -9.77 7.95
CA TRP A 23 0.72 -10.08 8.25
C TRP A 23 1.22 -11.30 7.49
N PHE A 24 0.40 -12.33 7.34
CA PHE A 24 0.74 -13.50 6.52
C PHE A 24 0.99 -13.09 5.06
N LEU A 25 0.07 -12.32 4.47
CA LEU A 25 0.19 -11.85 3.09
C LEU A 25 1.32 -10.82 2.91
N MET A 26 1.61 -10.01 3.93
CA MET A 26 2.77 -9.12 3.96
C MET A 26 4.08 -9.90 3.90
N LEU A 27 4.22 -10.96 4.70
CA LEU A 27 5.41 -11.81 4.67
C LEU A 27 5.57 -12.52 3.32
N LEU A 28 4.48 -12.99 2.74
CA LEU A 28 4.47 -13.58 1.40
C LEU A 28 4.89 -12.55 0.35
N SER A 29 4.34 -11.33 0.40
CA SER A 29 4.70 -10.21 -0.49
C SER A 29 6.18 -9.83 -0.37
N ILE A 30 6.74 -9.79 0.85
CA ILE A 30 8.18 -9.56 1.06
C ILE A 30 9.01 -10.69 0.42
N GLY A 31 8.58 -11.94 0.55
CA GLY A 31 9.26 -13.08 -0.09
C GLY A 31 9.28 -12.97 -1.61
N ILE A 32 8.14 -12.67 -2.22
CA ILE A 32 8.01 -12.46 -3.67
C ILE A 32 8.85 -11.25 -4.12
N ALA A 33 8.77 -10.15 -3.37
CA ALA A 33 9.51 -8.92 -3.67
C ALA A 33 11.02 -9.10 -3.61
N LEU A 34 11.53 -9.88 -2.65
CA LEU A 34 12.96 -10.23 -2.59
C LEU A 34 13.41 -10.98 -3.85
N VAL A 35 12.62 -11.93 -4.32
CA VAL A 35 12.96 -12.70 -5.53
C VAL A 35 12.91 -11.79 -6.76
N LEU A 36 11.80 -11.09 -6.99
CA LEU A 36 11.59 -10.27 -8.20
C LEU A 36 12.45 -9.02 -8.20
N GLY A 37 12.59 -8.32 -7.06
CA GLY A 37 13.38 -7.09 -6.94
C GLY A 37 14.88 -7.35 -7.11
N VAL A 38 15.43 -8.40 -6.46
CA VAL A 38 16.82 -8.81 -6.65
C VAL A 38 17.07 -9.25 -8.10
N PHE A 39 16.16 -10.03 -8.68
CA PHE A 39 16.27 -10.47 -10.06
C PHE A 39 16.27 -9.29 -11.04
N ALA A 40 15.34 -8.35 -10.86
CA ALA A 40 15.28 -7.12 -11.67
C ALA A 40 16.54 -6.27 -11.54
N ALA A 41 17.14 -6.18 -10.35
CA ALA A 41 18.37 -5.42 -10.12
C ALA A 41 19.62 -6.09 -10.74
N ARG A 42 19.68 -7.42 -10.73
CA ARG A 42 20.87 -8.17 -11.22
C ARG A 42 20.85 -8.46 -12.71
N VAL A 43 19.68 -8.49 -13.33
CA VAL A 43 19.52 -8.82 -14.75
C VAL A 43 18.92 -7.63 -15.49
N LYS A 44 19.76 -6.89 -16.23
CA LYS A 44 19.37 -5.64 -16.93
C LYS A 44 18.11 -5.80 -17.81
N SER A 45 17.99 -6.93 -18.54
CA SER A 45 16.81 -7.21 -19.37
C SER A 45 15.56 -7.44 -18.54
N ALA A 46 15.68 -8.10 -17.40
CA ALA A 46 14.56 -8.32 -16.48
C ALA A 46 14.14 -7.00 -15.80
N GLY A 47 15.09 -6.20 -15.34
CA GLY A 47 14.81 -4.88 -14.76
C GLY A 47 14.11 -3.93 -15.74
N ALA A 48 14.51 -3.97 -17.02
CA ALA A 48 13.89 -3.15 -18.07
C ALA A 48 12.41 -3.52 -18.33
N ILE A 49 11.96 -4.72 -17.92
CA ILE A 49 10.58 -5.19 -18.09
C ILE A 49 9.83 -5.12 -16.75
N ILE A 50 10.41 -5.69 -15.68
CA ILE A 50 9.73 -5.83 -14.38
C ILE A 50 9.45 -4.47 -13.77
N ILE A 51 10.41 -3.53 -13.78
CA ILE A 51 10.24 -2.26 -13.09
C ILE A 51 9.15 -1.38 -13.71
N PRO A 52 9.13 -1.14 -15.05
CA PRO A 52 8.02 -0.38 -15.64
C PRO A 52 6.64 -1.05 -15.45
N ILE A 53 6.59 -2.39 -15.48
CA ILE A 53 5.34 -3.12 -15.20
C ILE A 53 4.92 -2.92 -13.74
N THR A 54 5.86 -3.01 -12.80
CA THR A 54 5.59 -2.79 -11.37
C THR A 54 5.10 -1.37 -11.11
N ASP A 55 5.75 -0.35 -11.72
CA ASP A 55 5.33 1.06 -11.63
C ASP A 55 3.90 1.27 -12.15
N ILE A 56 3.55 0.61 -13.26
CA ILE A 56 2.18 0.66 -13.83
C ILE A 56 1.19 -0.02 -12.89
N LEU A 57 1.52 -1.23 -12.42
CA LEU A 57 0.63 -2.01 -11.56
C LEU A 57 0.43 -1.37 -10.18
N GLU A 58 1.40 -0.60 -9.68
CA GLU A 58 1.24 0.22 -8.47
C GLU A 58 0.22 1.34 -8.68
N ALA A 59 0.18 1.94 -9.87
CA ALA A 59 -0.75 3.01 -10.20
C ALA A 59 -2.15 2.50 -10.54
N VAL A 60 -2.30 1.22 -10.91
CA VAL A 60 -3.58 0.60 -11.27
C VAL A 60 -4.38 0.28 -10.00
N PRO A 61 -5.64 0.74 -9.90
CA PRO A 61 -6.49 0.40 -8.77
C PRO A 61 -6.68 -1.11 -8.64
N VAL A 62 -6.68 -1.59 -7.40
CA VAL A 62 -6.82 -3.03 -7.11
C VAL A 62 -8.11 -3.63 -7.70
N ILE A 63 -9.18 -2.82 -7.84
CA ILE A 63 -10.44 -3.27 -8.45
C ILE A 63 -10.27 -3.69 -9.90
N SER A 64 -9.32 -3.14 -10.64
CA SER A 64 -9.07 -3.52 -12.03
C SER A 64 -8.60 -4.98 -12.19
N PHE A 65 -8.32 -5.65 -11.08
CA PHE A 65 -8.08 -7.10 -11.07
C PHE A 65 -9.36 -7.93 -10.88
N PHE A 66 -10.53 -7.26 -10.77
CA PHE A 66 -11.81 -7.91 -10.54
C PHE A 66 -12.18 -8.96 -11.61
N PRO A 67 -11.94 -8.74 -12.91
CA PRO A 67 -12.18 -9.77 -13.93
C PRO A 67 -11.39 -11.06 -13.68
N ILE A 68 -10.12 -10.92 -13.29
CA ILE A 68 -9.27 -12.08 -12.95
C ILE A 68 -9.84 -12.81 -11.75
N ILE A 69 -10.31 -12.07 -10.75
CA ILE A 69 -10.91 -12.63 -9.53
C ILE A 69 -12.15 -13.43 -9.88
N LEU A 70 -13.04 -12.85 -10.67
CA LEU A 70 -14.29 -13.47 -11.05
C LEU A 70 -14.04 -14.79 -11.79
N VAL A 71 -13.32 -14.72 -12.91
CA VAL A 71 -13.15 -15.87 -13.80
C VAL A 71 -12.27 -16.93 -13.15
N PHE A 72 -11.15 -16.56 -12.58
CA PHE A 72 -10.17 -17.53 -12.10
C PHE A 72 -10.49 -18.08 -10.72
N PHE A 73 -10.81 -17.21 -9.76
CA PHE A 73 -11.01 -17.65 -8.37
C PHE A 73 -12.46 -18.06 -8.09
N ILE A 74 -13.43 -17.28 -8.54
CA ILE A 74 -14.85 -17.55 -8.21
C ILE A 74 -15.45 -18.61 -9.10
N GLU A 75 -15.27 -18.54 -10.43
CA GLU A 75 -15.90 -19.48 -11.35
C GLU A 75 -15.13 -20.80 -11.46
N ARG A 76 -13.79 -20.77 -11.59
CA ARG A 76 -12.99 -21.99 -11.82
C ARG A 76 -12.62 -22.72 -10.54
N ILE A 77 -12.13 -22.04 -9.49
CA ILE A 77 -11.81 -22.69 -8.22
C ILE A 77 -13.10 -22.89 -7.43
N GLY A 78 -13.91 -21.84 -7.30
CA GLY A 78 -15.22 -21.90 -6.64
C GLY A 78 -15.19 -22.19 -5.15
N GLY A 79 -16.38 -22.19 -4.53
CA GLY A 79 -16.55 -22.53 -3.13
C GLY A 79 -15.80 -21.60 -2.17
N PHE A 80 -15.62 -22.04 -0.93
CA PHE A 80 -14.93 -21.28 0.10
C PHE A 80 -13.48 -20.90 -0.28
N MET A 81 -12.74 -21.84 -0.86
CA MET A 81 -11.34 -21.62 -1.24
C MET A 81 -11.19 -20.58 -2.36
N GLY A 82 -12.12 -20.56 -3.33
CA GLY A 82 -12.11 -19.54 -4.38
C GLY A 82 -12.29 -18.14 -3.83
N VAL A 83 -13.21 -17.96 -2.87
CA VAL A 83 -13.48 -16.66 -2.22
C VAL A 83 -12.31 -16.20 -1.37
N GLU A 84 -11.72 -17.09 -0.56
CA GLU A 84 -10.53 -16.76 0.26
C GLU A 84 -9.34 -16.35 -0.62
N LEU A 85 -9.03 -17.14 -1.66
CA LEU A 85 -7.93 -16.84 -2.58
C LEU A 85 -8.19 -15.56 -3.39
N ALA A 86 -9.43 -15.25 -3.75
CA ALA A 86 -9.82 -13.99 -4.39
C ALA A 86 -9.51 -12.80 -3.49
N SER A 87 -9.94 -12.86 -2.23
CA SER A 87 -9.64 -11.82 -1.22
C SER A 87 -8.14 -11.67 -1.01
N ASP A 88 -7.41 -12.78 -0.81
CA ASP A 88 -5.97 -12.77 -0.59
C ASP A 88 -5.19 -12.20 -1.79
N PHE A 89 -5.63 -12.49 -3.01
CA PHE A 89 -5.04 -11.94 -4.23
C PHE A 89 -5.15 -10.41 -4.29
N LEU A 90 -6.33 -9.85 -3.98
CA LEU A 90 -6.53 -8.40 -3.91
C LEU A 90 -5.61 -7.75 -2.88
N ILE A 91 -5.45 -8.38 -1.72
CA ILE A 91 -4.59 -7.85 -0.66
C ILE A 91 -3.11 -7.90 -1.08
N ILE A 92 -2.66 -9.02 -1.67
CA ILE A 92 -1.28 -9.15 -2.17
C ILE A 92 -0.98 -8.08 -3.21
N THR A 93 -1.87 -7.82 -4.15
CA THR A 93 -1.69 -6.77 -5.17
C THR A 93 -1.58 -5.38 -4.55
N ALA A 94 -2.26 -5.13 -3.42
CA ALA A 94 -2.14 -3.87 -2.69
C ALA A 94 -0.81 -3.72 -1.91
N LEU A 95 -0.17 -4.83 -1.54
CA LEU A 95 1.04 -4.84 -0.69
C LEU A 95 2.34 -4.91 -1.49
N LEU A 96 2.34 -5.57 -2.65
CA LEU A 96 3.52 -6.13 -3.29
C LEU A 96 4.39 -5.09 -4.01
N TRP A 97 3.77 -4.18 -4.76
CA TRP A 97 4.47 -3.34 -5.75
C TRP A 97 5.51 -2.42 -5.10
N ASN A 98 5.13 -1.68 -4.08
CA ASN A 98 6.03 -0.80 -3.31
C ASN A 98 7.24 -1.55 -2.74
N ILE A 99 7.04 -2.80 -2.31
CA ILE A 99 8.12 -3.60 -1.71
C ILE A 99 9.08 -4.08 -2.79
N ILE A 100 8.58 -4.47 -3.98
CA ILE A 100 9.44 -4.84 -5.13
C ILE A 100 10.36 -3.68 -5.51
N LEU A 101 9.80 -2.48 -5.67
CA LEU A 101 10.56 -1.29 -6.02
C LEU A 101 11.60 -0.96 -4.95
N GLY A 102 11.24 -1.04 -3.66
CA GLY A 102 12.18 -0.83 -2.56
C GLY A 102 13.32 -1.84 -2.52
N VAL A 103 13.06 -3.11 -2.79
CA VAL A 103 14.10 -4.16 -2.88
C VAL A 103 14.99 -3.96 -4.10
N TYR A 104 14.42 -3.60 -5.25
CA TYR A 104 15.16 -3.28 -6.46
C TYR A 104 16.11 -2.11 -6.23
N GLU A 105 15.61 -1.01 -5.70
CA GLU A 105 16.40 0.18 -5.40
C GLU A 105 17.55 -0.15 -4.43
N ALA A 106 17.26 -0.80 -3.32
CA ALA A 106 18.27 -1.22 -2.35
C ALA A 106 19.35 -2.09 -2.97
N THR A 107 18.96 -3.06 -3.82
CA THR A 107 19.90 -4.00 -4.44
C THR A 107 20.78 -3.33 -5.48
N THR A 108 20.27 -2.34 -6.22
CA THR A 108 21.07 -1.59 -7.21
C THR A 108 22.12 -0.68 -6.56
N HIS A 109 21.90 -0.26 -5.31
CA HIS A 109 22.84 0.59 -4.57
C HIS A 109 23.86 -0.17 -3.74
N ILE A 110 23.89 -1.51 -3.78
CA ILE A 110 24.95 -2.29 -3.12
C ILE A 110 26.28 -2.03 -3.83
N PRO A 111 27.36 -1.58 -3.10
CA PRO A 111 28.67 -1.40 -3.68
C PRO A 111 29.23 -2.68 -4.29
N GLU A 112 29.94 -2.55 -5.44
CA GLU A 112 30.46 -3.71 -6.19
C GLU A 112 31.45 -4.55 -5.39
N GLU A 113 32.16 -3.96 -4.42
CA GLU A 113 33.09 -4.65 -3.55
C GLU A 113 32.42 -5.78 -2.75
N TYR A 114 31.17 -5.59 -2.32
CA TYR A 114 30.41 -6.65 -1.60
C TYR A 114 30.06 -7.83 -2.52
N PHE A 115 29.85 -7.58 -3.83
CA PHE A 115 29.65 -8.66 -4.79
C PHE A 115 30.94 -9.43 -5.02
N GLN A 116 32.07 -8.74 -5.22
CA GLN A 116 33.40 -9.36 -5.35
C GLN A 116 33.74 -10.19 -4.11
N LEU A 117 33.47 -9.65 -2.90
CA LEU A 117 33.65 -10.38 -1.65
C LEU A 117 32.77 -11.63 -1.60
N SER A 118 31.52 -11.52 -2.01
CA SER A 118 30.57 -12.66 -2.04
C SER A 118 31.00 -13.76 -3.01
N GLU A 119 31.69 -13.39 -4.09
CA GLU A 119 32.28 -14.32 -5.06
C GLU A 119 33.57 -14.96 -4.53
N ALA A 120 34.45 -14.15 -3.91
CA ALA A 120 35.67 -14.64 -3.31
C ALA A 120 35.42 -15.71 -2.21
N TYR A 121 34.32 -15.57 -1.47
CA TYR A 121 33.87 -16.56 -0.47
C TYR A 121 32.99 -17.68 -1.06
N ASP A 122 32.80 -17.75 -2.38
CA ASP A 122 31.95 -18.73 -3.09
C ASP A 122 30.54 -18.86 -2.46
N LEU A 123 29.92 -17.72 -2.12
CA LEU A 123 28.61 -17.71 -1.49
C LEU A 123 27.55 -18.19 -2.49
N GLY A 124 26.85 -19.27 -2.15
CA GLY A 124 25.69 -19.73 -2.91
C GLY A 124 24.53 -18.73 -2.84
N LEU A 125 23.55 -18.85 -3.74
CA LEU A 125 22.41 -17.91 -3.88
C LEU A 125 21.69 -17.65 -2.54
N ILE A 126 21.36 -18.69 -1.78
CA ILE A 126 20.68 -18.58 -0.47
C ILE A 126 21.53 -17.78 0.52
N SER A 127 22.86 -18.01 0.53
CA SER A 127 23.78 -17.24 1.38
C SER A 127 23.89 -15.79 0.93
N LYS A 128 23.88 -15.50 -0.39
CA LYS A 128 23.84 -14.14 -0.93
C LYS A 128 22.52 -13.45 -0.55
N ILE A 129 21.37 -14.14 -0.66
CA ILE A 129 20.08 -13.58 -0.24
C ILE A 129 20.11 -13.22 1.24
N ARG A 130 20.57 -14.13 2.09
CA ARG A 130 20.56 -13.95 3.56
C ARG A 130 21.58 -12.93 4.06
N ASN A 131 22.80 -12.90 3.50
CA ASN A 131 23.92 -12.15 4.05
C ASN A 131 24.24 -10.87 3.26
N LEU A 132 23.70 -10.70 2.06
CA LEU A 132 23.94 -9.54 1.20
C LEU A 132 22.64 -8.81 0.85
N TYR A 133 21.71 -9.45 0.12
CA TYR A 133 20.52 -8.78 -0.39
C TYR A 133 19.51 -8.43 0.70
N MET A 134 19.22 -9.35 1.62
CA MET A 134 18.25 -9.12 2.69
C MET A 134 18.69 -7.99 3.64
N PRO A 135 19.94 -7.95 4.15
CA PRO A 135 20.43 -6.84 4.97
C PRO A 135 20.39 -5.51 4.22
N ALA A 136 20.79 -5.48 2.94
CA ALA A 136 20.74 -4.26 2.13
C ALA A 136 19.30 -3.79 1.89
N ALA A 137 18.37 -4.70 1.60
CA ALA A 137 16.97 -4.39 1.35
C ALA A 137 16.17 -4.05 2.63
N TYR A 138 16.65 -4.47 3.80
CA TYR A 138 15.91 -4.35 5.06
C TYR A 138 15.42 -2.93 5.37
N PRO A 139 16.25 -1.85 5.29
CA PRO A 139 15.77 -0.49 5.52
C PRO A 139 14.66 -0.07 4.55
N HIS A 140 14.77 -0.43 3.27
CA HIS A 140 13.78 -0.09 2.24
C HIS A 140 12.48 -0.89 2.43
N ILE A 141 12.56 -2.18 2.77
CA ILE A 141 11.38 -2.99 3.10
C ILE A 141 10.65 -2.37 4.29
N ILE A 142 11.38 -2.04 5.37
CA ILE A 142 10.76 -1.49 6.58
C ILE A 142 10.13 -0.11 6.34
N SER A 143 10.76 0.75 5.53
CA SER A 143 10.17 2.05 5.18
C SER A 143 8.85 1.89 4.42
N ASN A 144 8.72 0.84 3.61
CA ASN A 144 7.52 0.54 2.85
C ASN A 144 6.45 -0.26 3.64
N ILE A 145 6.80 -0.90 4.75
CA ILE A 145 5.82 -1.67 5.57
C ILE A 145 4.67 -0.79 6.06
N MET A 146 4.94 0.45 6.51
CA MET A 146 3.88 1.32 7.03
C MET A 146 2.83 1.70 5.98
N PRO A 147 3.20 2.28 4.82
CA PRO A 147 2.24 2.59 3.79
C PRO A 147 1.55 1.33 3.26
N SER A 148 2.29 0.23 3.04
CA SER A 148 1.72 -1.04 2.59
C SER A 148 0.72 -1.62 3.60
N PHE A 149 1.00 -1.56 4.91
CA PHE A 149 0.08 -2.02 5.93
C PHE A 149 -1.23 -1.22 5.95
N SER A 150 -1.15 0.10 5.80
CA SER A 150 -2.35 0.97 5.71
C SER A 150 -3.16 0.69 4.45
N SER A 151 -2.50 0.53 3.29
CA SER A 151 -3.15 0.09 2.05
C SER A 151 -3.76 -1.29 2.20
N GLY A 152 -3.03 -2.23 2.81
CA GLY A 152 -3.54 -3.57 3.08
C GLY A 152 -4.79 -3.55 3.94
N LEU A 153 -4.84 -2.75 5.01
CA LEU A 153 -6.05 -2.58 5.83
C LEU A 153 -7.22 -2.00 5.03
N PHE A 154 -6.96 -1.04 4.14
CA PHE A 154 -7.98 -0.50 3.27
C PHE A 154 -8.56 -1.58 2.35
N TYR A 155 -7.71 -2.30 1.63
CA TYR A 155 -8.15 -3.29 0.65
C TYR A 155 -8.68 -4.58 1.28
N ILE A 156 -8.19 -5.00 2.45
CA ILE A 156 -8.73 -6.17 3.15
C ILE A 156 -10.18 -5.93 3.56
N THR A 157 -10.52 -4.72 4.01
CA THR A 157 -11.89 -4.39 4.39
C THR A 157 -12.84 -4.36 3.19
N LEU A 158 -12.33 -4.10 1.98
CA LEU A 158 -13.11 -4.19 0.75
C LEU A 158 -13.21 -5.62 0.25
N SER A 159 -12.10 -6.38 0.28
CA SER A 159 -12.02 -7.73 -0.26
C SER A 159 -12.72 -8.79 0.61
N GLU A 160 -12.98 -8.47 1.88
CA GLU A 160 -13.75 -9.35 2.78
C GLU A 160 -15.25 -9.42 2.41
N VAL A 161 -15.71 -8.53 1.52
CA VAL A 161 -17.07 -8.57 0.96
C VAL A 161 -16.98 -8.35 -0.55
N ILE A 162 -17.15 -9.41 -1.31
CA ILE A 162 -17.18 -9.38 -2.78
C ILE A 162 -18.63 -9.65 -3.20
N SER A 163 -19.26 -8.67 -3.85
CA SER A 163 -20.61 -8.81 -4.37
C SER A 163 -20.57 -9.01 -5.89
N ILE A 164 -21.23 -10.05 -6.40
CA ILE A 164 -21.29 -10.38 -7.84
C ILE A 164 -22.74 -10.65 -8.20
N GLY A 165 -23.36 -9.77 -8.95
CA GLY A 165 -24.78 -9.87 -9.29
C GLY A 165 -25.65 -9.85 -8.02
N SER A 166 -26.39 -10.93 -7.79
CA SER A 166 -27.22 -11.13 -6.59
C SER A 166 -26.50 -11.82 -5.43
N GLU A 167 -25.31 -12.40 -5.70
CA GLU A 167 -24.54 -13.18 -4.74
C GLU A 167 -23.55 -12.30 -3.96
N ASN A 168 -23.47 -12.54 -2.66
CA ASN A 168 -22.48 -11.89 -1.79
C ASN A 168 -21.54 -12.96 -1.24
N TYR A 169 -20.29 -12.84 -1.60
CA TYR A 169 -19.21 -13.67 -1.09
C TYR A 169 -18.54 -12.96 0.06
N THR A 170 -18.54 -13.56 1.24
CA THR A 170 -17.98 -12.94 2.44
C THR A 170 -16.87 -13.78 3.04
N VAL A 171 -15.79 -13.12 3.41
CA VAL A 171 -14.70 -13.68 4.18
C VAL A 171 -14.77 -13.08 5.58
N PHE A 172 -14.55 -13.91 6.61
CA PHE A 172 -14.66 -13.44 7.98
C PHE A 172 -13.57 -12.44 8.35
N GLY A 173 -13.96 -11.24 8.78
CA GLY A 173 -13.05 -10.19 9.20
C GLY A 173 -13.74 -8.87 9.53
N VAL A 174 -12.94 -7.82 9.67
CA VAL A 174 -13.40 -6.48 10.09
C VAL A 174 -14.32 -5.86 9.04
N GLY A 175 -14.02 -6.04 7.74
CA GLY A 175 -14.82 -5.50 6.64
C GLY A 175 -16.20 -6.15 6.56
N SER A 176 -16.28 -7.48 6.63
CA SER A 176 -17.55 -8.21 6.59
C SER A 176 -18.44 -7.85 7.79
N LEU A 177 -17.87 -7.70 9.00
CA LEU A 177 -18.62 -7.22 10.16
C LEU A 177 -19.11 -5.78 10.02
N ALA A 178 -18.28 -4.89 9.45
CA ALA A 178 -18.67 -3.50 9.23
C ALA A 178 -19.87 -3.40 8.28
N VAL A 179 -19.86 -4.19 7.18
CA VAL A 179 -21.00 -4.26 6.24
C VAL A 179 -22.24 -4.86 6.91
N GLN A 180 -22.09 -5.91 7.71
CA GLN A 180 -23.20 -6.51 8.46
C GLN A 180 -23.83 -5.51 9.44
N PHE A 181 -23.03 -4.77 10.20
CA PHE A 181 -23.53 -3.75 11.11
C PHE A 181 -24.17 -2.57 10.37
N ALA A 182 -23.62 -2.17 9.22
CA ALA A 182 -24.20 -1.12 8.37
C ALA A 182 -25.57 -1.57 7.79
N ALA A 183 -25.68 -2.81 7.33
CA ALA A 183 -26.94 -3.37 6.82
C ALA A 183 -28.05 -3.44 7.90
N THR A 184 -27.67 -3.71 9.14
CA THR A 184 -28.61 -3.74 10.30
C THR A 184 -28.79 -2.38 10.96
N SER A 185 -28.25 -1.29 10.39
CA SER A 185 -28.25 0.07 10.95
C SER A 185 -27.70 0.14 12.38
N SER A 186 -26.77 -0.76 12.73
CA SER A 186 -26.15 -0.84 14.05
C SER A 186 -24.90 0.06 14.13
N PHE A 187 -25.04 1.36 13.86
CA PHE A 187 -23.91 2.31 13.77
C PHE A 187 -23.11 2.43 15.07
N PHE A 188 -23.75 2.20 16.22
CA PHE A 188 -23.04 2.12 17.50
C PHE A 188 -21.98 0.99 17.48
N MET A 189 -22.33 -0.18 16.94
CA MET A 189 -21.40 -1.32 16.83
C MET A 189 -20.27 -1.05 15.83
N ILE A 190 -20.52 -0.29 14.77
CA ILE A 190 -19.44 0.20 13.90
C ILE A 190 -18.50 1.12 14.68
N GLY A 191 -19.01 2.02 15.52
CA GLY A 191 -18.20 2.85 16.40
C GLY A 191 -17.34 2.03 17.37
N VAL A 192 -17.91 0.98 17.96
CA VAL A 192 -17.17 0.03 18.82
C VAL A 192 -16.11 -0.73 18.04
N LEU A 193 -16.43 -1.21 16.83
CA LEU A 193 -15.49 -1.87 15.93
C LEU A 193 -14.29 -0.96 15.60
N ILE A 194 -14.56 0.31 15.23
CA ILE A 194 -13.52 1.31 14.95
C ILE A 194 -12.65 1.55 16.19
N PHE A 195 -13.24 1.67 17.38
CA PHE A 195 -12.51 1.88 18.62
C PHE A 195 -11.54 0.72 18.93
N PHE A 196 -12.01 -0.54 18.88
CA PHE A 196 -11.15 -1.70 19.07
C PHE A 196 -10.10 -1.84 17.97
N LEU A 197 -10.46 -1.53 16.71
CA LEU A 197 -9.53 -1.53 15.59
C LEU A 197 -8.42 -0.48 15.78
N MET A 198 -8.73 0.73 16.24
CA MET A 198 -7.74 1.75 16.59
C MET A 198 -6.76 1.27 17.65
N ILE A 199 -7.25 0.60 18.69
CA ILE A 199 -6.41 0.00 19.73
C ILE A 199 -5.48 -1.05 19.10
N ALA A 200 -6.00 -1.94 18.27
CA ALA A 200 -5.22 -2.97 17.59
C ALA A 200 -4.15 -2.37 16.66
N ILE A 201 -4.49 -1.33 15.88
CA ILE A 201 -3.54 -0.59 15.03
C ILE A 201 -2.45 0.06 15.89
N ALA A 202 -2.80 0.70 17.01
CA ALA A 202 -1.85 1.30 17.92
C ALA A 202 -0.89 0.25 18.53
N LEU A 203 -1.43 -0.89 18.99
CA LEU A 203 -0.63 -1.99 19.50
C LEU A 203 0.30 -2.56 18.42
N ASN A 204 -0.22 -2.78 17.21
CA ASN A 204 0.58 -3.22 16.07
C ASN A 204 1.72 -2.24 15.76
N TYR A 205 1.42 -0.94 15.73
CA TYR A 205 2.44 0.09 15.50
C TYR A 205 3.53 0.05 16.56
N TYR A 206 3.17 0.07 17.85
CA TYR A 206 4.13 0.15 18.94
C TYR A 206 4.92 -1.15 19.15
N PHE A 207 4.29 -2.31 19.00
CA PHE A 207 4.92 -3.59 19.33
C PHE A 207 5.57 -4.28 18.13
N ILE A 208 5.11 -4.01 16.91
CA ILE A 208 5.64 -4.67 15.71
C ILE A 208 6.37 -3.66 14.81
N ILE A 209 5.69 -2.63 14.31
CA ILE A 209 6.25 -1.74 13.28
C ILE A 209 7.38 -0.86 13.83
N ASN A 210 7.17 -0.19 14.96
CA ASN A 210 8.17 0.71 15.54
C ASN A 210 9.50 0.00 15.92
N PRO A 211 9.52 -1.20 16.53
CA PRO A 211 10.75 -1.96 16.73
C PRO A 211 11.47 -2.33 15.42
N LEU A 212 10.73 -2.66 14.36
CA LEU A 212 11.31 -2.94 13.05
C LEU A 212 11.99 -1.69 12.46
N ILE A 213 11.34 -0.53 12.55
CA ILE A 213 11.91 0.76 12.11
C ILE A 213 13.20 1.09 12.88
N LEU A 214 13.21 0.92 14.21
CA LEU A 214 14.39 1.18 15.02
C LEU A 214 15.58 0.29 14.62
N ARG A 215 15.34 -0.97 14.28
CA ARG A 215 16.36 -1.89 13.79
C ARG A 215 16.82 -1.58 12.37
N ALA A 216 15.97 -1.02 11.53
CA ALA A 216 16.33 -0.70 10.15
C ALA A 216 17.52 0.27 10.06
N HIS A 217 17.65 1.19 11.04
CA HIS A 217 18.80 2.08 11.14
C HIS A 217 20.13 1.38 11.40
N GLU A 218 20.13 0.13 11.88
CA GLU A 218 21.35 -0.64 12.12
C GLU A 218 21.92 -1.27 10.83
N PHE A 219 21.08 -1.40 9.80
CA PHE A 219 21.41 -1.99 8.50
C PHE A 219 21.60 -0.94 7.39
N ALA A 220 21.35 0.35 7.66
CA ALA A 220 21.64 1.41 6.70
C ALA A 220 23.17 1.47 6.46
N PHE A 221 23.59 1.37 5.20
CA PHE A 221 24.99 1.60 4.82
C PHE A 221 25.29 3.08 5.00
N ASP A 222 25.79 3.45 6.18
CA ASP A 222 26.25 4.81 6.47
C ASP A 222 27.59 5.03 5.75
N THR A 223 27.52 5.68 4.60
CA THR A 223 28.73 6.18 3.91
C THR A 223 29.28 7.45 4.58
N THR A 224 28.57 8.00 5.56
CA THR A 224 28.98 9.16 6.35
C THR A 224 28.80 8.88 7.84
N SER A 225 29.66 8.02 8.40
CA SER A 225 29.73 7.81 9.83
C SER A 225 30.43 8.99 10.51
N THR A 226 29.70 10.01 10.83
CA THR A 226 30.12 10.98 11.84
C THR A 226 29.82 10.38 13.23
N GLU A 227 30.84 10.31 14.12
CA GLU A 227 30.78 9.74 15.48
C GLU A 227 29.65 10.30 16.38
N GLU A 228 28.98 11.37 15.98
CA GLU A 228 27.85 11.95 16.70
C GLU A 228 26.55 11.12 16.69
N GLY A 229 26.39 10.21 15.74
CA GLY A 229 25.25 9.29 15.68
C GLY A 229 25.22 8.28 16.83
N ARG A 230 26.38 7.94 17.38
CA ARG A 230 26.55 6.95 18.46
C ARG A 230 26.14 7.47 19.85
N LYS A 231 26.20 8.79 20.09
CA LYS A 231 25.91 9.42 21.40
C LYS A 231 24.44 9.73 21.67
N LYS A 232 23.53 9.60 20.70
CA LYS A 232 22.08 9.83 20.89
C LYS A 232 21.27 8.59 21.28
N ARG A 233 21.93 7.56 21.78
CA ARG A 233 21.32 6.29 22.22
C ARG A 233 20.63 6.36 23.60
N GLU A 234 20.68 7.51 24.26
CA GLU A 234 20.05 7.70 25.57
C GLU A 234 18.77 8.51 25.44
N THR A 235 17.70 7.89 25.83
CA THR A 235 16.43 8.43 26.34
C THR A 235 15.17 7.96 25.62
N ASN A 236 14.72 6.81 26.02
CA ASN A 236 13.29 6.53 26.25
C ASN A 236 13.18 5.42 27.30
N VAL A 237 13.51 5.74 28.55
CA VAL A 237 13.60 4.78 29.65
C VAL A 237 12.25 4.12 30.02
N PHE A 238 11.13 4.75 29.73
CA PHE A 238 9.82 4.20 30.11
C PHE A 238 9.19 3.29 29.04
N VAL A 239 9.32 3.63 27.76
CA VAL A 239 8.85 2.78 26.64
C VAL A 239 9.84 1.66 26.33
N SER A 240 11.16 1.88 26.58
CA SER A 240 12.19 0.86 26.43
C SER A 240 12.12 -0.23 27.52
N ALA A 241 11.63 0.07 28.73
CA ALA A 241 11.56 -0.90 29.82
C ALA A 241 10.48 -1.97 29.62
N ILE A 242 9.32 -1.60 29.05
CA ILE A 242 8.24 -2.57 28.72
C ILE A 242 8.51 -3.23 27.37
N GLY A 243 8.88 -2.46 26.36
CA GLY A 243 9.25 -2.98 25.04
C GLY A 243 10.51 -3.85 25.08
N SER A 244 11.53 -3.51 25.87
CA SER A 244 12.75 -4.32 25.99
C SER A 244 12.52 -5.64 26.73
N ARG A 245 11.61 -5.71 27.69
CA ARG A 245 11.27 -7.01 28.32
C ARG A 245 10.55 -7.94 27.36
N ILE A 246 9.59 -7.43 26.57
CA ILE A 246 8.86 -8.25 25.59
C ILE A 246 9.73 -8.56 24.37
N THR A 247 10.51 -7.60 23.87
CA THR A 247 11.47 -7.84 22.78
C THR A 247 12.66 -8.67 23.23
N HIS A 248 13.11 -8.59 24.48
CA HIS A 248 14.16 -9.45 25.01
C HIS A 248 13.65 -10.89 25.19
N VAL A 249 12.40 -11.10 25.60
CA VAL A 249 11.80 -12.44 25.69
C VAL A 249 11.52 -13.01 24.29
N LEU A 250 11.02 -12.21 23.33
CA LEU A 250 10.85 -12.64 21.94
C LEU A 250 12.19 -12.78 21.21
N SER A 251 13.13 -11.86 21.36
CA SER A 251 14.45 -11.95 20.72
C SER A 251 15.34 -12.98 21.38
N SER A 252 15.23 -13.24 22.69
CA SER A 252 15.94 -14.33 23.34
C SER A 252 15.38 -15.71 22.93
N ARG A 253 14.06 -15.83 22.74
CA ARG A 253 13.48 -17.08 22.23
C ARG A 253 13.70 -17.27 20.72
N VAL A 254 13.57 -16.23 19.91
CA VAL A 254 13.93 -16.27 18.49
C VAL A 254 15.45 -16.34 18.31
N GLY A 255 16.23 -15.65 19.14
CA GLY A 255 17.69 -15.77 19.19
C GLY A 255 18.17 -17.10 19.76
N ALA A 256 17.47 -17.68 20.74
CA ALA A 256 17.75 -19.03 21.23
C ALA A 256 17.36 -20.11 20.21
N LEU A 257 16.21 -19.94 19.52
CA LEU A 257 15.84 -20.79 18.38
C LEU A 257 16.85 -20.64 17.22
N TYR A 258 17.35 -19.44 16.99
CA TYR A 258 18.40 -19.15 16.02
C TYR A 258 19.76 -19.74 16.44
N LEU A 259 20.10 -19.66 17.72
CA LEU A 259 21.35 -20.27 18.28
C LEU A 259 21.22 -21.78 18.41
N THR A 260 20.05 -22.33 18.73
CA THR A 260 19.83 -23.80 18.72
C THR A 260 19.80 -24.36 17.30
N LEU A 261 19.34 -23.60 16.31
CA LEU A 261 19.42 -23.98 14.89
C LEU A 261 20.82 -23.79 14.29
N ASN A 262 21.65 -22.87 14.83
CA ASN A 262 23.02 -22.60 14.38
C ASN A 262 24.12 -23.02 15.38
N GLY A 263 23.79 -23.27 16.64
CA GLY A 263 24.77 -23.55 17.71
C GLY A 263 25.25 -24.98 17.78
N SER A 264 24.68 -25.88 16.98
CA SER A 264 25.07 -27.31 16.98
C SER A 264 26.28 -27.65 16.10
N ASP A 265 26.89 -26.66 15.40
CA ASP A 265 27.90 -26.98 14.38
C ASP A 265 29.27 -26.29 14.55
N ARG A 266 29.70 -26.03 15.80
CA ARG A 266 31.06 -25.49 15.99
C ARG A 266 32.17 -26.54 16.03
N ASN A 267 31.87 -27.85 16.03
CA ASN A 267 32.84 -28.92 16.12
C ASN A 267 32.61 -30.13 15.19
N SER A 268 31.89 -29.98 14.09
CA SER A 268 31.82 -31.04 13.09
C SER A 268 32.61 -30.65 11.83
N VAL A 269 33.69 -31.39 11.57
CA VAL A 269 34.37 -31.44 10.27
C VAL A 269 33.30 -31.57 9.18
N GLU A 270 33.13 -30.54 8.37
CA GLU A 270 32.12 -30.46 7.33
C GLU A 270 32.24 -31.64 6.34
N LYS A 271 31.34 -32.60 6.45
CA LYS A 271 30.99 -33.42 5.28
C LYS A 271 30.36 -32.49 4.22
N PRO A 272 30.77 -32.56 2.95
CA PRO A 272 30.26 -31.69 1.92
C PRO A 272 28.76 -31.94 1.77
N ARG A 273 27.92 -31.10 2.39
CA ARG A 273 26.49 -31.05 2.09
C ARG A 273 26.36 -30.72 0.62
N ARG A 274 25.67 -31.54 -0.15
CA ARG A 274 25.28 -31.25 -1.55
C ARG A 274 24.65 -29.87 -1.57
N ARG A 275 25.45 -28.84 -1.87
CA ARG A 275 24.97 -27.47 -2.08
C ARG A 275 24.13 -27.47 -3.36
N ILE A 276 22.85 -27.19 -3.25
CA ILE A 276 22.02 -26.89 -4.43
C ILE A 276 22.60 -25.58 -4.99
N ARG A 277 23.47 -25.67 -5.98
CA ARG A 277 23.98 -24.52 -6.74
C ARG A 277 22.90 -24.15 -7.77
N ILE A 278 21.99 -23.27 -7.41
CA ILE A 278 21.15 -22.61 -8.41
C ILE A 278 22.05 -21.58 -9.09
N SER A 279 22.39 -21.81 -10.36
CA SER A 279 23.19 -20.88 -11.16
C SER A 279 22.33 -19.66 -11.54
N GLU A 280 22.96 -18.51 -11.84
CA GLU A 280 22.24 -17.33 -12.35
C GLU A 280 21.41 -17.68 -13.59
N LYS A 281 21.88 -18.61 -14.44
CA LYS A 281 21.12 -19.11 -15.59
C LYS A 281 19.83 -19.83 -15.19
N GLN A 282 19.82 -20.56 -14.07
CA GLN A 282 18.64 -21.25 -13.55
C GLN A 282 17.65 -20.26 -12.90
N LEU A 283 18.14 -19.19 -12.25
CA LEU A 283 17.33 -18.12 -11.72
C LEU A 283 16.65 -17.34 -12.86
N ASN A 284 17.40 -17.02 -13.92
CA ASN A 284 16.88 -16.38 -15.13
C ASN A 284 15.82 -17.23 -15.83
N LEU A 285 16.05 -18.56 -15.88
CA LEU A 285 15.08 -19.49 -16.44
C LEU A 285 13.79 -19.53 -15.60
N LEU A 286 13.93 -19.57 -14.27
CA LEU A 286 12.78 -19.62 -13.35
C LEU A 286 11.94 -18.35 -13.42
N ALA A 287 12.58 -17.19 -13.50
CA ALA A 287 11.88 -15.93 -13.67
C ALA A 287 11.24 -15.78 -15.07
N GLY A 288 11.92 -16.27 -16.11
CA GLY A 288 11.35 -16.36 -17.45
C GLY A 288 10.12 -17.27 -17.50
N VAL A 289 10.16 -18.40 -16.79
CA VAL A 289 9.02 -19.33 -16.67
C VAL A 289 7.87 -18.68 -15.89
N ILE A 290 8.13 -17.94 -14.80
CA ILE A 290 7.10 -17.22 -14.05
C ILE A 290 6.44 -16.14 -14.93
N LEU A 291 7.24 -15.34 -15.63
CA LEU A 291 6.73 -14.31 -16.55
C LEU A 291 5.90 -14.90 -17.69
N LEU A 292 6.40 -15.97 -18.32
CA LEU A 292 5.65 -16.70 -19.36
C LEU A 292 4.37 -17.33 -18.82
N SER A 293 4.39 -17.86 -17.58
CA SER A 293 3.20 -18.43 -16.96
C SER A 293 2.16 -17.35 -16.66
N LEU A 294 2.56 -16.20 -16.10
CA LEU A 294 1.67 -15.07 -15.84
C LEU A 294 1.08 -14.49 -17.13
N THR A 295 1.92 -14.33 -18.17
CA THR A 295 1.46 -13.89 -19.49
C THR A 295 0.54 -14.93 -20.15
N GLY A 296 0.87 -16.22 -20.04
CA GLY A 296 0.05 -17.32 -20.54
C GLY A 296 -1.32 -17.38 -19.84
N ILE A 297 -1.37 -17.21 -18.52
CA ILE A 297 -2.62 -17.14 -17.76
C ILE A 297 -3.47 -15.95 -18.23
N ALA A 298 -2.87 -14.76 -18.38
CA ALA A 298 -3.58 -13.57 -18.85
C ALA A 298 -4.14 -13.77 -20.27
N VAL A 299 -3.38 -14.39 -21.18
CA VAL A 299 -3.82 -14.70 -22.56
C VAL A 299 -4.93 -15.75 -22.56
N VAL A 300 -4.82 -16.81 -21.76
CA VAL A 300 -5.84 -17.87 -21.66
C VAL A 300 -7.14 -17.30 -21.08
N VAL A 301 -7.07 -16.47 -20.04
CA VAL A 301 -8.24 -15.78 -19.45
C VAL A 301 -8.88 -14.88 -20.51
N ALA A 302 -8.10 -14.08 -21.21
CA ALA A 302 -8.62 -13.19 -22.26
C ALA A 302 -9.23 -13.96 -23.45
N ALA A 303 -8.66 -15.10 -23.85
CA ALA A 303 -9.15 -15.90 -24.97
C ALA A 303 -10.43 -16.69 -24.63
N ASP A 304 -10.56 -17.20 -23.40
CA ASP A 304 -11.65 -18.07 -22.96
C ASP A 304 -12.97 -17.31 -22.69
N THR A 305 -12.91 -16.02 -22.44
CA THR A 305 -14.09 -15.20 -22.10
C THR A 305 -14.79 -14.54 -23.30
N GLY A 306 -14.32 -14.78 -24.52
CA GLY A 306 -14.80 -14.03 -25.71
C GLY A 306 -14.55 -12.52 -25.60
N PHE A 307 -13.75 -12.16 -24.61
CA PHE A 307 -13.45 -10.82 -24.15
C PHE A 307 -13.02 -9.87 -25.28
N THR A 308 -12.12 -10.36 -26.17
CA THR A 308 -11.54 -9.52 -27.23
C THR A 308 -12.57 -8.98 -28.22
N VAL A 309 -13.55 -9.80 -28.61
CA VAL A 309 -14.58 -9.39 -29.58
C VAL A 309 -15.57 -8.42 -28.93
N ALA A 310 -16.06 -8.75 -27.74
CA ALA A 310 -17.03 -7.92 -27.04
C ALA A 310 -16.39 -6.61 -26.51
N PHE A 311 -15.13 -6.64 -26.11
CA PHE A 311 -14.38 -5.44 -25.74
C PHE A 311 -14.22 -4.49 -26.93
N LEU A 312 -13.85 -5.00 -28.11
CA LEU A 312 -13.76 -4.22 -29.34
C LEU A 312 -15.14 -3.64 -29.74
N GLU A 313 -16.21 -4.38 -29.54
CA GLU A 313 -17.58 -3.88 -29.78
C GLU A 313 -17.92 -2.69 -28.86
N TYR A 314 -17.61 -2.75 -27.57
CA TYR A 314 -17.79 -1.62 -26.65
C TYR A 314 -16.90 -0.43 -26.99
N LEU A 315 -15.65 -0.65 -27.40
CA LEU A 315 -14.74 0.42 -27.81
C LEU A 315 -15.08 1.03 -29.18
N THR A 316 -15.79 0.33 -30.05
CA THR A 316 -16.24 0.88 -31.34
C THR A 316 -17.59 1.60 -31.24
N ASN A 317 -18.36 1.35 -30.17
CA ASN A 317 -19.62 2.02 -29.94
C ASN A 317 -19.41 3.45 -29.42
N THR A 318 -19.71 4.43 -30.27
CA THR A 318 -19.51 5.86 -29.93
C THR A 318 -20.33 6.32 -28.72
N GLY A 319 -21.51 5.72 -28.48
CA GLY A 319 -22.36 6.03 -27.31
C GLY A 319 -21.71 5.57 -26.01
N THR A 320 -21.14 4.35 -26.01
CA THR A 320 -20.41 3.80 -24.85
C THR A 320 -19.15 4.59 -24.57
N LEU A 321 -18.35 4.91 -25.60
CA LEU A 321 -17.14 5.72 -25.45
C LEU A 321 -17.45 7.10 -24.88
N PHE A 322 -18.54 7.75 -25.34
CA PHE A 322 -18.95 9.04 -24.81
C PHE A 322 -19.34 8.92 -23.32
N GLN A 323 -20.09 7.88 -22.95
CA GLN A 323 -20.46 7.61 -21.55
C GLN A 323 -19.22 7.39 -20.67
N LEU A 324 -18.25 6.59 -21.12
CA LEU A 324 -17.00 6.36 -20.40
C LEU A 324 -16.16 7.64 -20.27
N ALA A 325 -16.07 8.42 -21.32
CA ALA A 325 -15.34 9.70 -21.30
C ALA A 325 -15.96 10.71 -20.33
N VAL A 326 -17.29 10.80 -20.28
CA VAL A 326 -18.00 11.68 -19.33
C VAL A 326 -17.79 11.19 -17.91
N ALA A 327 -17.96 9.90 -17.62
CA ALA A 327 -17.74 9.32 -16.30
C ALA A 327 -16.29 9.56 -15.83
N THR A 328 -15.30 9.29 -16.68
CA THR A 328 -13.89 9.60 -16.40
C THR A 328 -13.65 11.07 -16.11
N GLY A 329 -14.31 11.96 -16.85
CA GLY A 329 -14.21 13.41 -16.62
C GLY A 329 -14.67 13.82 -15.22
N PHE A 330 -15.76 13.23 -14.72
CA PHE A 330 -16.24 13.46 -13.36
C PHE A 330 -15.28 12.89 -12.32
N ASP A 331 -14.74 11.68 -12.52
CA ASP A 331 -13.78 11.05 -11.60
C ASP A 331 -12.49 11.86 -11.52
N LEU A 332 -11.94 12.28 -12.66
CA LEU A 332 -10.75 13.12 -12.70
C LEU A 332 -10.99 14.49 -12.04
N LEU A 333 -12.19 15.06 -12.17
CA LEU A 333 -12.55 16.28 -11.47
C LEU A 333 -12.58 16.08 -9.95
N ARG A 334 -13.19 14.98 -9.46
CA ARG A 334 -13.19 14.63 -8.04
C ARG A 334 -11.76 14.42 -7.52
N ILE A 335 -10.96 13.66 -8.27
CA ILE A 335 -9.54 13.42 -7.94
C ILE A 335 -8.77 14.74 -7.89
N LEU A 336 -8.98 15.65 -8.83
CA LEU A 336 -8.33 16.97 -8.83
C LEU A 336 -8.70 17.79 -7.60
N ILE A 337 -9.99 17.85 -7.24
CA ILE A 337 -10.48 18.56 -6.05
C ILE A 337 -9.84 17.98 -4.79
N VAL A 338 -9.87 16.66 -4.63
CA VAL A 338 -9.29 15.97 -3.47
C VAL A 338 -7.78 16.15 -3.43
N PHE A 339 -7.10 16.09 -4.58
CA PHE A 339 -5.67 16.33 -4.68
C PHE A 339 -5.28 17.74 -4.21
N LEU A 340 -5.99 18.76 -4.69
CA LEU A 340 -5.74 20.14 -4.28
C LEU A 340 -5.99 20.33 -2.77
N PHE A 341 -7.06 19.74 -2.25
CA PHE A 341 -7.35 19.79 -0.81
C PHE A 341 -6.28 19.04 -0.01
N SER A 342 -5.86 17.87 -0.46
CA SER A 342 -4.76 17.09 0.16
C SER A 342 -3.45 17.87 0.14
N PHE A 343 -3.14 18.54 -0.96
CA PHE A 343 -1.95 19.39 -1.06
C PHE A 343 -2.00 20.54 -0.04
N ILE A 344 -3.11 21.29 0.00
CA ILE A 344 -3.28 22.44 0.90
C ILE A 344 -3.25 22.01 2.37
N ALA A 345 -3.85 20.88 2.72
CA ALA A 345 -3.94 20.40 4.09
C ALA A 345 -2.65 19.67 4.54
N MET A 346 -2.20 18.69 3.75
CA MET A 346 -1.15 17.75 4.20
C MET A 346 0.26 18.32 4.09
N VAL A 347 0.57 19.12 3.05
CA VAL A 347 1.92 19.65 2.87
C VAL A 347 2.38 20.54 4.03
N PRO A 348 1.60 21.54 4.48
CA PRO A 348 1.99 22.35 5.63
C PRO A 348 2.15 21.54 6.92
N ILE A 349 1.23 20.60 7.17
CA ILE A 349 1.26 19.74 8.37
C ILE A 349 2.52 18.85 8.36
N ALA A 350 2.81 18.22 7.23
CA ALA A 350 3.98 17.37 7.07
C ALA A 350 5.29 18.14 7.23
N MET A 351 5.39 19.33 6.62
CA MET A 351 6.55 20.22 6.80
C MET A 351 6.72 20.66 8.26
N TYR A 352 5.63 20.97 8.94
CA TYR A 352 5.65 21.36 10.34
C TYR A 352 6.18 20.24 11.23
N PHE A 353 5.68 18.99 11.06
CA PHE A 353 6.17 17.85 11.82
C PHE A 353 7.60 17.45 11.45
N GLY A 354 7.96 17.47 10.16
CA GLY A 354 9.32 17.15 9.71
C GLY A 354 10.41 18.03 10.32
N ARG A 355 10.07 19.26 10.70
CA ARG A 355 11.01 20.24 11.30
C ARG A 355 11.06 20.21 12.82
N ARG A 356 10.20 19.45 13.52
CA ARG A 356 10.06 19.47 14.98
C ARG A 356 10.78 18.34 15.72
N GLY A 357 11.64 17.59 15.07
CA GLY A 357 12.48 16.57 15.72
C GLY A 357 11.65 15.55 16.53
N ARG A 358 11.82 15.48 17.85
CA ARG A 358 11.17 14.48 18.72
C ARG A 358 9.64 14.62 18.76
N SER A 359 9.13 15.86 18.91
CA SER A 359 7.68 16.12 18.94
C SER A 359 7.03 15.89 17.58
N GLY A 360 7.76 16.15 16.48
CA GLY A 360 7.31 15.81 15.14
C GLY A 360 7.17 14.32 14.93
N ARG A 361 8.12 13.50 15.37
CA ARG A 361 8.02 12.03 15.31
C ARG A 361 6.84 11.50 16.11
N PHE A 362 6.58 12.03 17.29
CA PHE A 362 5.40 11.63 18.08
C PHE A 362 4.10 11.98 17.36
N GLY A 363 3.98 13.22 16.83
CA GLY A 363 2.82 13.64 16.05
C GLY A 363 2.60 12.80 14.80
N THR A 364 3.67 12.43 14.09
CA THR A 364 3.61 11.53 12.93
C THR A 364 3.12 10.14 13.30
N GLY A 365 3.52 9.60 14.46
CA GLY A 365 3.01 8.32 14.95
C GLY A 365 1.49 8.35 15.23
N ILE A 366 0.98 9.41 15.84
CA ILE A 366 -0.46 9.60 16.04
C ILE A 366 -1.18 9.70 14.69
N PHE A 367 -0.63 10.49 13.77
CA PHE A 367 -1.18 10.65 12.44
C PHE A 367 -1.26 9.31 11.70
N GLN A 368 -0.21 8.47 11.81
CA GLN A 368 -0.20 7.12 11.25
C GLN A 368 -1.34 6.26 11.80
N ILE A 369 -1.57 6.27 13.12
CA ILE A 369 -2.64 5.48 13.73
C ILE A 369 -3.99 5.91 13.18
N ILE A 370 -4.26 7.22 13.11
CA ILE A 370 -5.51 7.77 12.60
C ILE A 370 -5.74 7.39 11.13
N TYR A 371 -4.71 7.57 10.29
CA TYR A 371 -4.81 7.26 8.86
C TYR A 371 -4.74 5.77 8.51
N SER A 372 -4.40 4.91 9.47
CA SER A 372 -4.51 3.46 9.29
C SER A 372 -5.92 2.93 9.50
N ILE A 373 -6.87 3.79 9.95
CA ILE A 373 -8.28 3.40 10.00
C ILE A 373 -8.80 3.29 8.56
N PRO A 374 -9.31 2.11 8.15
CA PRO A 374 -9.76 1.94 6.77
C PRO A 374 -10.95 2.86 6.45
N ALA A 375 -10.82 3.70 5.45
CA ALA A 375 -11.89 4.59 5.01
C ALA A 375 -13.21 3.86 4.66
N PRO A 376 -13.20 2.63 4.09
CA PRO A 376 -14.43 1.87 3.85
C PRO A 376 -15.27 1.60 5.11
N ILE A 377 -14.65 1.43 6.28
CA ILE A 377 -15.38 1.21 7.55
C ILE A 377 -16.00 2.52 8.05
N LEU A 378 -15.34 3.65 7.80
CA LEU A 378 -15.85 4.98 8.17
C LEU A 378 -16.99 5.44 7.28
N PHE A 379 -17.01 5.02 6.02
CA PHE A 379 -17.91 5.56 5.01
C PHE A 379 -19.40 5.37 5.34
N PRO A 380 -19.91 4.21 5.80
CA PRO A 380 -21.30 4.06 6.22
C PRO A 380 -21.70 5.04 7.33
N VAL A 381 -20.78 5.31 8.26
CA VAL A 381 -21.01 6.27 9.34
C VAL A 381 -21.05 7.71 8.81
N ILE A 382 -20.12 8.05 7.89
CA ILE A 382 -20.10 9.36 7.23
C ILE A 382 -21.43 9.59 6.50
N VAL A 383 -21.86 8.65 5.67
CA VAL A 383 -23.11 8.77 4.89
C VAL A 383 -24.32 8.91 5.80
N GLU A 384 -24.45 8.10 6.85
CA GLU A 384 -25.61 8.14 7.74
C GLU A 384 -25.73 9.45 8.54
N PHE A 385 -24.59 9.98 9.02
CA PHE A 385 -24.61 11.14 9.89
C PHE A 385 -24.34 12.46 9.15
N LEU A 386 -23.52 12.46 8.11
CA LEU A 386 -23.10 13.69 7.46
C LEU A 386 -24.02 14.06 6.28
N THR A 387 -24.39 13.11 5.41
CA THR A 387 -25.28 13.38 4.27
C THR A 387 -26.58 14.06 4.67
N PRO A 388 -27.38 13.57 5.65
CA PRO A 388 -28.65 14.21 5.99
C PRO A 388 -28.48 15.63 6.54
N ASN A 389 -27.43 15.87 7.33
CA ASN A 389 -27.18 17.18 7.91
C ASN A 389 -26.72 18.20 6.85
N LEU A 390 -25.87 17.80 5.92
CA LEU A 390 -25.44 18.65 4.82
C LEU A 390 -26.55 18.87 3.78
N ALA A 391 -27.39 17.87 3.54
CA ALA A 391 -28.47 17.94 2.57
C ALA A 391 -29.46 19.09 2.85
N VAL A 392 -29.61 19.48 4.11
CA VAL A 392 -30.45 20.64 4.51
C VAL A 392 -29.92 21.95 3.92
N PHE A 393 -28.58 22.07 3.76
CA PHE A 393 -27.95 23.31 3.31
C PHE A 393 -27.64 23.33 1.81
N ILE A 394 -27.22 22.18 1.25
CA ILE A 394 -26.68 22.10 -0.12
C ILE A 394 -27.43 21.11 -1.03
N GLY A 395 -28.48 20.47 -0.52
CA GLY A 395 -29.23 19.45 -1.24
C GLY A 395 -28.55 18.05 -1.15
N SER A 396 -29.36 17.00 -1.31
CA SER A 396 -28.91 15.61 -1.09
C SER A 396 -27.81 15.15 -2.04
N GLY A 397 -27.87 15.56 -3.31
CA GLY A 397 -26.86 15.19 -4.32
C GLY A 397 -25.49 15.77 -4.01
N LEU A 398 -25.40 17.07 -3.70
CA LEU A 398 -24.14 17.71 -3.35
C LEU A 398 -23.61 17.27 -1.99
N ALA A 399 -24.50 16.96 -1.03
CA ALA A 399 -24.11 16.41 0.26
C ALA A 399 -23.43 15.05 0.09
N TYR A 400 -23.99 14.18 -0.74
CA TYR A 400 -23.36 12.87 -1.02
C TYR A 400 -22.06 13.01 -1.81
N GLU A 401 -21.97 13.91 -2.80
CA GLU A 401 -20.71 14.22 -3.49
C GLU A 401 -19.62 14.66 -2.49
N PHE A 402 -19.96 15.45 -1.47
CA PHE A 402 -19.03 15.82 -0.41
C PHE A 402 -18.53 14.62 0.37
N ASP A 403 -19.41 13.66 0.71
CA ASP A 403 -19.02 12.43 1.41
C ASP A 403 -18.08 11.58 0.55
N VAL A 404 -18.31 11.50 -0.76
CA VAL A 404 -17.42 10.83 -1.72
C VAL A 404 -16.05 11.50 -1.77
N LEU A 405 -15.99 12.84 -1.82
CA LEU A 405 -14.73 13.58 -1.77
C LEU A 405 -14.00 13.34 -0.44
N LEU A 406 -14.73 13.27 0.68
CA LEU A 406 -14.17 13.04 2.00
C LEU A 406 -13.57 11.63 2.13
N VAL A 407 -14.29 10.58 1.70
CA VAL A 407 -13.74 9.21 1.75
C VAL A 407 -12.54 9.06 0.82
N THR A 408 -12.58 9.68 -0.35
CA THR A 408 -11.46 9.70 -1.30
C THR A 408 -10.25 10.41 -0.70
N PHE A 409 -10.44 11.53 0.01
CA PHE A 409 -9.39 12.21 0.75
C PHE A 409 -8.80 11.31 1.85
N LEU A 410 -9.63 10.67 2.66
CA LEU A 410 -9.19 9.78 3.73
C LEU A 410 -8.43 8.56 3.19
N SER A 411 -8.72 8.09 1.99
CA SER A 411 -8.05 6.93 1.40
C SER A 411 -6.59 7.19 1.01
N ALA A 412 -6.22 8.44 0.67
CA ALA A 412 -4.97 8.68 -0.03
C ALA A 412 -4.13 9.88 0.48
N ALA A 413 -4.71 10.81 1.25
CA ALA A 413 -3.99 12.01 1.70
C ALA A 413 -2.73 11.70 2.53
N ALA A 414 -2.70 10.56 3.21
CA ALA A 414 -1.56 10.09 3.97
C ALA A 414 -0.30 9.88 3.11
N TYR A 415 -0.44 9.48 1.84
CA TYR A 415 0.71 9.31 0.95
C TYR A 415 1.46 10.63 0.73
N ILE A 416 0.73 11.73 0.53
CA ILE A 416 1.32 13.06 0.41
C ILE A 416 1.98 13.44 1.74
N PHE A 417 1.29 13.24 2.86
CA PHE A 417 1.82 13.57 4.17
C PHE A 417 3.14 12.85 4.48
N PHE A 418 3.20 11.52 4.35
CA PHE A 418 4.39 10.75 4.74
C PHE A 418 5.58 11.00 3.82
N ASN A 419 5.35 11.13 2.51
CA ASN A 419 6.42 11.41 1.56
C ASN A 419 6.98 12.83 1.75
N VAL A 420 6.13 13.83 1.96
CA VAL A 420 6.57 15.21 2.27
C VAL A 420 7.26 15.28 3.63
N TYR A 421 6.75 14.58 4.64
CA TYR A 421 7.40 14.48 5.95
C TYR A 421 8.81 13.88 5.84
N GLY A 422 8.94 12.75 5.16
CA GLY A 422 10.23 12.10 4.91
C GLY A 422 11.23 13.04 4.21
N ALA A 423 10.81 13.69 3.14
CA ALA A 423 11.63 14.66 2.43
C ALA A 423 11.99 15.89 3.30
N ALA A 424 11.07 16.37 4.14
CA ALA A 424 11.35 17.50 5.04
C ALA A 424 12.36 17.13 6.14
N VAL A 425 12.37 15.88 6.60
CA VAL A 425 13.37 15.36 7.56
C VAL A 425 14.74 15.18 6.91
N SER A 426 14.77 14.84 5.63
CA SER A 426 16.01 14.55 4.87
C SER A 426 16.76 15.81 4.40
N VAL A 427 16.20 17.01 4.58
CA VAL A 427 16.91 18.26 4.23
C VAL A 427 18.22 18.36 5.02
N PRO A 428 19.41 18.50 4.36
CA PRO A 428 20.71 18.53 5.01
C PRO A 428 20.84 19.65 6.04
N ARG A 429 21.42 19.34 7.21
CA ARG A 429 21.61 20.31 8.31
C ARG A 429 22.55 21.43 7.93
N GLU A 430 23.52 21.17 7.06
CA GLU A 430 24.47 22.16 6.54
C GLU A 430 23.72 23.31 5.85
N LEU A 431 22.69 23.00 5.06
CA LEU A 431 21.85 24.01 4.43
C LEU A 431 21.03 24.81 5.45
N GLU A 432 20.63 24.18 6.57
CA GLU A 432 19.98 24.87 7.66
C GLU A 432 20.91 25.87 8.36
N VAL A 433 22.18 25.48 8.59
CA VAL A 433 23.21 26.35 9.14
C VAL A 433 23.46 27.53 8.22
N VAL A 434 23.61 27.30 6.91
CA VAL A 434 23.75 28.37 5.91
C VAL A 434 22.61 29.38 5.99
N THR A 435 21.35 28.90 6.04
CA THR A 435 20.20 29.82 6.15
C THR A 435 20.20 30.64 7.45
N GLN A 436 20.69 30.05 8.55
CA GLN A 436 20.82 30.76 9.82
C GLN A 436 21.92 31.86 9.75
N THR A 437 23.08 31.52 9.16
CA THR A 437 24.21 32.45 8.98
C THR A 437 23.81 33.64 8.12
N TYR A 438 23.03 33.43 7.06
CA TYR A 438 22.54 34.53 6.21
C TYR A 438 21.25 35.21 6.75
N GLY A 439 20.80 34.87 7.94
CA GLY A 439 19.61 35.49 8.58
C GLY A 439 18.29 35.13 7.85
N ILE A 440 18.26 34.08 7.04
CA ILE A 440 17.06 33.64 6.29
C ILE A 440 16.13 32.90 7.25
N LYS A 441 15.01 33.54 7.64
CA LYS A 441 14.04 32.99 8.61
C LYS A 441 12.61 33.00 8.04
N GLY A 442 11.70 32.30 8.72
CA GLY A 442 10.26 32.29 8.42
C GLY A 442 9.93 31.87 6.99
N TRP A 443 9.05 32.61 6.34
CA TRP A 443 8.57 32.31 4.99
C TRP A 443 9.70 32.23 3.94
N ARG A 444 10.75 33.07 4.07
CA ARG A 444 11.91 33.01 3.18
C ARG A 444 12.63 31.67 3.28
N LYS A 445 12.86 31.16 4.50
CA LYS A 445 13.46 29.83 4.70
C LYS A 445 12.56 28.73 4.09
N THR A 446 11.26 28.83 4.27
CA THR A 446 10.31 27.87 3.68
C THR A 446 10.39 27.89 2.17
N LYS A 447 10.35 29.08 1.54
CA LYS A 447 10.35 29.25 0.08
C LYS A 447 11.64 28.79 -0.59
N TYR A 448 12.79 29.11 -0.01
CA TYR A 448 14.11 28.91 -0.66
C TYR A 448 14.84 27.64 -0.23
N LEU A 449 14.50 27.04 0.89
CA LEU A 449 15.12 25.81 1.39
C LEU A 449 14.12 24.66 1.49
N THR A 450 13.10 24.82 2.36
CA THR A 450 12.27 23.66 2.72
C THR A 450 11.37 23.21 1.56
N PHE A 451 10.72 24.14 0.86
CA PHE A 451 9.83 23.80 -0.23
C PHE A 451 10.56 23.15 -1.43
N PRO A 452 11.70 23.69 -1.91
CA PRO A 452 12.53 22.97 -2.90
C PRO A 452 12.97 21.59 -2.42
N GLY A 453 13.36 21.46 -1.15
CA GLY A 453 13.81 20.19 -0.58
C GLY A 453 12.72 19.12 -0.49
N ILE A 454 11.44 19.51 -0.39
CA ILE A 454 10.34 18.53 -0.34
C ILE A 454 9.77 18.16 -1.71
N ILE A 455 10.13 18.85 -2.80
CA ILE A 455 9.55 18.61 -4.13
C ILE A 455 9.66 17.15 -4.57
N PRO A 456 10.81 16.45 -4.41
CA PRO A 456 10.88 15.03 -4.76
C PRO A 456 9.87 14.17 -4.00
N GLY A 457 9.80 14.33 -2.68
CA GLY A 457 8.83 13.60 -1.86
C GLY A 457 7.38 13.99 -2.15
N LEU A 458 7.12 15.25 -2.47
CA LEU A 458 5.79 15.71 -2.85
C LEU A 458 5.33 15.04 -4.15
N ILE A 459 6.19 14.95 -5.16
CA ILE A 459 5.85 14.32 -6.44
C ILE A 459 5.65 12.82 -6.26
N THR A 460 6.53 12.12 -5.53
CA THR A 460 6.38 10.70 -5.23
C THR A 460 5.10 10.43 -4.44
N GLY A 461 4.84 11.21 -3.39
CA GLY A 461 3.62 11.09 -2.59
C GLY A 461 2.35 11.38 -3.38
N SER A 462 2.40 12.34 -4.31
CA SER A 462 1.27 12.68 -5.19
C SER A 462 0.99 11.57 -6.20
N MET A 463 2.02 10.93 -6.74
CA MET A 463 1.89 9.80 -7.67
C MET A 463 1.24 8.60 -6.97
N ALA A 464 1.70 8.24 -5.77
CA ALA A 464 1.10 7.17 -4.98
C ALA A 464 -0.35 7.50 -4.55
N ALA A 465 -0.62 8.76 -4.16
CA ALA A 465 -1.96 9.22 -3.83
C ALA A 465 -2.91 9.13 -5.03
N PHE A 466 -2.44 9.45 -6.24
CA PHE A 466 -3.26 9.38 -7.46
C PHE A 466 -3.83 7.98 -7.69
N GLY A 467 -3.02 6.93 -7.55
CA GLY A 467 -3.52 5.56 -7.63
C GLY A 467 -4.54 5.22 -6.54
N SER A 468 -4.32 5.69 -5.30
CA SER A 468 -5.19 5.40 -4.17
C SER A 468 -6.51 6.20 -4.18
N TYR A 469 -6.58 7.35 -4.85
CA TYR A 469 -7.84 8.10 -4.99
C TYR A 469 -8.90 7.29 -5.74
N TRP A 470 -8.52 6.49 -6.73
CA TRP A 470 -9.42 5.58 -7.41
C TRP A 470 -10.05 4.56 -6.47
N GLY A 471 -9.28 4.06 -5.49
CA GLY A 471 -9.81 3.20 -4.42
C GLY A 471 -10.86 3.92 -3.56
N GLY A 472 -10.66 5.19 -3.25
CA GLY A 472 -11.63 6.01 -2.54
C GLY A 472 -12.92 6.23 -3.32
N LEU A 473 -12.83 6.51 -4.63
CA LEU A 473 -14.00 6.61 -5.52
C LEU A 473 -14.76 5.30 -5.60
N MET A 474 -14.06 4.15 -5.64
CA MET A 474 -14.66 2.82 -5.59
C MET A 474 -15.59 2.64 -4.39
N VAL A 475 -15.18 3.12 -3.22
CA VAL A 475 -16.00 3.04 -2.00
C VAL A 475 -17.17 4.01 -2.06
N GLY A 476 -16.92 5.21 -2.64
CA GLY A 476 -17.82 6.35 -2.52
C GLY A 476 -18.91 6.45 -3.60
N GLU A 477 -18.64 6.08 -4.84
CA GLU A 477 -19.56 6.38 -5.95
C GLU A 477 -20.89 5.62 -5.88
N TYR A 478 -20.89 4.46 -5.23
CA TYR A 478 -22.08 3.67 -4.98
C TYR A 478 -21.98 2.95 -3.64
N THR A 479 -22.97 3.05 -2.79
CA THR A 479 -23.03 2.31 -1.53
C THR A 479 -24.46 2.04 -1.07
N ARG A 480 -24.63 1.03 -0.24
CA ARG A 480 -25.89 0.70 0.43
C ARG A 480 -25.69 0.79 1.92
N VAL A 481 -26.43 1.67 2.58
CA VAL A 481 -26.36 1.89 4.03
C VAL A 481 -27.78 1.92 4.60
N GLY A 482 -28.07 1.13 5.62
CA GLY A 482 -29.36 1.09 6.29
C GLY A 482 -30.54 0.78 5.34
N GLY A 483 -30.32 -0.05 4.33
CA GLY A 483 -31.32 -0.39 3.30
C GLY A 483 -31.56 0.70 2.24
N ARG A 484 -30.87 1.83 2.32
CA ARG A 484 -30.92 2.92 1.31
C ARG A 484 -29.72 2.82 0.38
N THR A 485 -29.95 3.11 -0.89
CA THR A 485 -28.91 3.21 -1.90
C THR A 485 -28.51 4.65 -2.10
N TYR A 486 -27.22 4.92 -2.03
CA TYR A 486 -26.60 6.20 -2.29
C TYR A 486 -25.69 6.07 -3.51
N SER A 487 -25.78 6.99 -4.45
CA SER A 487 -24.92 6.99 -5.63
C SER A 487 -24.70 8.41 -6.14
N VAL A 488 -23.54 8.61 -6.77
CA VAL A 488 -23.26 9.82 -7.54
C VAL A 488 -24.04 9.84 -8.86
N ASN A 489 -24.05 10.97 -9.54
CA ASN A 489 -24.74 11.08 -10.84
C ASN A 489 -23.95 10.39 -11.97
N ASN A 490 -22.62 10.53 -11.99
CA ASN A 490 -21.73 9.95 -13.00
C ASN A 490 -20.41 9.55 -12.36
N GLY A 491 -19.85 8.42 -12.81
CA GLY A 491 -18.56 7.92 -12.39
C GLY A 491 -18.30 6.53 -12.97
N LEU A 492 -17.05 6.14 -13.14
CA LEU A 492 -16.67 4.83 -13.67
C LEU A 492 -17.02 3.71 -12.71
N MET A 493 -16.82 3.93 -11.41
CA MET A 493 -17.13 2.93 -10.39
C MET A 493 -18.64 2.70 -10.26
N LEU A 494 -19.43 3.76 -10.42
CA LEU A 494 -20.89 3.63 -10.53
C LEU A 494 -21.32 2.79 -11.74
N LEU A 495 -20.62 2.91 -12.88
CA LEU A 495 -20.89 2.10 -14.07
C LEU A 495 -20.50 0.65 -13.85
N ILE A 496 -19.38 0.38 -13.17
CA ILE A 496 -18.95 -0.96 -12.75
C ILE A 496 -20.02 -1.60 -11.87
N ASP A 497 -20.48 -0.91 -10.81
CA ASP A 497 -21.52 -1.42 -9.91
C ASP A 497 -22.83 -1.74 -10.65
N LYS A 498 -23.24 -0.89 -11.60
CA LYS A 498 -24.40 -1.15 -12.45
C LYS A 498 -24.18 -2.36 -13.37
N GLY A 499 -22.99 -2.51 -13.94
CA GLY A 499 -22.61 -3.67 -14.75
C GLY A 499 -22.67 -4.97 -13.94
N ILE A 500 -22.12 -4.96 -12.73
CA ILE A 500 -22.18 -6.08 -11.80
C ILE A 500 -23.63 -6.42 -11.43
N ALA A 501 -24.44 -5.41 -11.07
CA ALA A 501 -25.84 -5.60 -10.68
C ALA A 501 -26.71 -6.16 -11.81
N THR A 502 -26.38 -5.89 -13.07
CA THR A 502 -27.08 -6.41 -14.25
C THR A 502 -26.47 -7.72 -14.77
N GLY A 503 -25.38 -8.20 -14.18
CA GLY A 503 -24.64 -9.39 -14.65
C GLY A 503 -23.89 -9.18 -15.97
N ASN A 504 -23.73 -7.95 -16.42
CA ASN A 504 -23.01 -7.62 -17.65
C ASN A 504 -21.50 -7.47 -17.37
N LEU A 505 -20.85 -8.61 -17.13
CA LEU A 505 -19.44 -8.67 -16.75
C LEU A 505 -18.49 -8.19 -17.87
N ILE A 506 -18.87 -8.42 -19.14
CA ILE A 506 -18.09 -7.95 -20.29
C ILE A 506 -18.03 -6.41 -20.32
N PHE A 507 -19.12 -5.75 -19.96
CA PHE A 507 -19.15 -4.28 -19.83
C PHE A 507 -18.26 -3.81 -18.66
N VAL A 508 -18.28 -4.53 -17.53
CA VAL A 508 -17.38 -4.24 -16.39
C VAL A 508 -15.92 -4.34 -16.82
N ASP A 509 -15.55 -5.41 -17.52
CA ASP A 509 -14.19 -5.60 -18.03
C ASP A 509 -13.76 -4.48 -19.00
N ALA A 510 -14.69 -4.02 -19.86
CA ALA A 510 -14.43 -2.93 -20.78
C ALA A 510 -14.19 -1.60 -20.03
N ILE A 511 -14.95 -1.31 -18.97
CA ILE A 511 -14.76 -0.11 -18.12
C ILE A 511 -13.40 -0.20 -17.41
N ASP A 512 -13.08 -1.34 -16.82
CA ASP A 512 -11.81 -1.56 -16.10
C ASP A 512 -10.60 -1.34 -17.01
N LEU A 513 -10.60 -1.92 -18.21
CA LEU A 513 -9.51 -1.71 -19.17
C LEU A 513 -9.42 -0.26 -19.65
N PHE A 514 -10.56 0.40 -19.88
CA PHE A 514 -10.58 1.81 -20.23
C PHE A 514 -9.99 2.66 -19.11
N MET A 515 -10.35 2.39 -17.86
CA MET A 515 -9.81 3.06 -16.68
C MET A 515 -8.29 2.84 -16.56
N VAL A 516 -7.82 1.59 -16.66
CA VAL A 516 -6.39 1.27 -16.66
C VAL A 516 -5.65 2.04 -17.74
N PHE A 517 -6.19 2.08 -18.96
CA PHE A 517 -5.60 2.83 -20.07
C PHE A 517 -5.44 4.32 -19.74
N ILE A 518 -6.47 4.96 -19.19
CA ILE A 518 -6.42 6.37 -18.77
C ILE A 518 -5.39 6.60 -17.66
N ILE A 519 -5.35 5.71 -16.66
CA ILE A 519 -4.39 5.80 -15.54
C ILE A 519 -2.96 5.66 -16.06
N VAL A 520 -2.69 4.71 -16.95
CA VAL A 520 -1.37 4.52 -17.57
C VAL A 520 -0.97 5.75 -18.38
N LEU A 521 -1.88 6.33 -19.16
CA LEU A 521 -1.62 7.55 -19.91
C LEU A 521 -1.23 8.71 -18.97
N ILE A 522 -2.01 8.95 -17.92
CA ILE A 522 -1.74 10.04 -16.96
C ILE A 522 -0.42 9.76 -16.23
N THR A 523 -0.17 8.53 -15.79
CA THR A 523 1.08 8.14 -15.12
C THR A 523 2.27 8.39 -16.04
N TYR A 524 2.22 7.95 -17.29
CA TYR A 524 3.34 8.10 -18.23
C TYR A 524 3.57 9.56 -18.66
N PHE A 525 2.51 10.28 -19.03
CA PHE A 525 2.65 11.63 -19.59
C PHE A 525 2.76 12.74 -18.54
N VAL A 526 2.23 12.53 -17.33
CA VAL A 526 2.24 13.54 -16.26
C VAL A 526 3.23 13.12 -15.17
N TRP A 527 2.95 12.03 -14.46
CA TRP A 527 3.70 11.66 -13.25
C TRP A 527 5.15 11.29 -13.54
N MET A 528 5.43 10.47 -14.52
CA MET A 528 6.81 10.10 -14.88
C MET A 528 7.65 11.27 -15.40
N ARG A 529 7.03 12.27 -16.05
CA ARG A 529 7.73 13.49 -16.44
C ARG A 529 8.07 14.37 -15.25
N LEU A 530 7.11 14.56 -14.32
CA LEU A 530 7.30 15.31 -13.08
C LEU A 530 8.37 14.64 -12.21
N TYR A 531 8.31 13.32 -12.07
CA TYR A 531 9.29 12.55 -11.31
C TYR A 531 10.70 12.73 -11.88
N ARG A 532 10.90 12.52 -13.18
CA ARG A 532 12.20 12.74 -13.84
C ARG A 532 12.70 14.19 -13.73
N TYR A 533 11.80 15.16 -13.82
CA TYR A 533 12.15 16.58 -13.63
C TYR A 533 12.63 16.82 -12.18
N SER A 534 11.95 16.28 -11.19
CA SER A 534 12.32 16.45 -9.78
C SER A 534 13.69 15.83 -9.48
N GLN A 535 13.93 14.62 -9.95
CA GLN A 535 15.21 13.91 -9.76
C GLN A 535 16.39 14.68 -10.39
N LYS A 536 16.21 15.26 -11.56
CA LYS A 536 17.28 16.04 -12.23
C LYS A 536 17.59 17.38 -11.56
N ARG A 537 16.62 17.99 -10.87
CA ARG A 537 16.75 19.37 -10.39
C ARG A 537 16.85 19.51 -8.88
N PHE A 538 16.32 18.57 -8.12
CA PHE A 538 16.15 18.68 -6.66
C PHE A 538 16.72 17.48 -5.89
N SER A 539 17.15 16.38 -6.52
CA SER A 539 17.94 15.36 -5.84
C SER A 539 19.38 15.87 -5.74
N ALA A 540 19.84 16.08 -4.52
CA ALA A 540 21.22 16.47 -4.23
C ALA A 540 22.14 15.25 -4.26
#